data_42551d07e2c708ef8f316b4e7a0863f1
#
_entry.id   42551d07e2c708ef8f316b4e7a0863f1
#
_cell.length_a   1.000
_cell.length_b   1.000
_cell.length_c   1.000
_cell.angle_alpha   90.00
_cell.angle_beta   90.00
_cell.angle_gamma   90.00
#
_symmetry.space_group_name_H-M   'P 1'
#
loop_
_entity.id
_entity.type
_entity.pdbx_description
1 polymer ?
#
loop_
_entity_poly.entity_id
_entity_poly.type
_entity_poly.pdbx_seq_one_letter_code
_entity_poly.pdbx_strand_id
1 'polypeptide(L)'
;MNLKSPKLFLSLIIVLVYGNTIFNSFHFDDIHSILEKPWIRGWDKIPQFIVSVFQRPLVILSFNLNYAISEFEVWSYHVFNVCFHIIASLLVFKLVQQIMFFLKDLSAKKYPPLFSWPYIAALVFALHPLSTQSVTYISSRSSILATIFYLSGLILFFKGFGERKFNKNPGHIYFFGSTFFFVLGGLTKEIIVTLPAALFLFHYYFISRESP
;
A
#
# COMPACT_ATOMS: atom_id res chain seq x y z
N MET A 1 -8.52 18.44 -19.44
CA MET A 1 -8.00 17.54 -18.41
C MET A 1 -6.81 18.22 -17.75
N ASN A 2 -6.92 18.57 -16.46
CA ASN A 2 -5.91 19.41 -15.78
C ASN A 2 -4.72 18.53 -15.39
N LEU A 3 -3.76 18.34 -16.29
CA LEU A 3 -2.49 17.60 -16.08
C LEU A 3 -1.58 18.18 -14.98
N LYS A 4 -2.08 19.20 -14.26
CA LYS A 4 -1.34 19.85 -13.15
C LYS A 4 -1.35 19.07 -11.84
N SER A 5 -2.06 17.92 -11.76
CA SER A 5 -2.05 17.10 -10.54
C SER A 5 -0.95 16.03 -10.64
N PRO A 6 0.12 16.12 -9.83
CA PRO A 6 1.21 15.15 -9.83
C PRO A 6 0.71 13.73 -9.52
N LYS A 7 -0.37 13.61 -8.75
CA LYS A 7 -0.98 12.30 -8.42
C LYS A 7 -1.60 11.64 -9.64
N LEU A 8 -2.36 12.39 -10.45
CA LEU A 8 -2.96 11.88 -11.68
C LEU A 8 -1.87 11.44 -12.67
N PHE A 9 -0.82 12.25 -12.83
CA PHE A 9 0.27 11.94 -13.73
C PHE A 9 1.04 10.68 -13.29
N LEU A 10 1.31 10.52 -11.98
CA LEU A 10 1.89 9.30 -11.42
C LEU A 10 1.03 8.07 -11.72
N SER A 11 -0.28 8.16 -11.49
CA SER A 11 -1.21 7.06 -11.78
C SER A 11 -1.24 6.68 -13.27
N LEU A 12 -1.23 7.66 -14.16
CA LEU A 12 -1.19 7.42 -15.61
C LEU A 12 0.11 6.73 -16.04
N ILE A 13 1.26 7.13 -15.50
CA ILE A 13 2.54 6.46 -15.78
C ILE A 13 2.49 5.00 -15.33
N ILE A 14 1.96 4.71 -14.14
CA ILE A 14 1.84 3.33 -13.64
C ILE A 14 0.96 2.49 -14.59
N VAL A 15 -0.18 3.03 -15.02
CA VAL A 15 -1.06 2.34 -15.96
C VAL A 15 -0.37 2.10 -17.30
N LEU A 16 0.39 3.06 -17.82
CA LEU A 16 1.13 2.91 -19.07
C LEU A 16 2.24 1.84 -18.98
N VAL A 17 2.95 1.79 -17.86
CA VAL A 17 4.06 0.83 -17.66
C VAL A 17 3.57 -0.58 -17.37
N TYR A 18 2.51 -0.72 -16.57
CA TYR A 18 2.02 -2.04 -16.10
C TYR A 18 0.73 -2.49 -16.80
N GLY A 19 0.12 -1.68 -17.65
CA GLY A 19 -1.14 -2.02 -18.32
C GLY A 19 -1.07 -3.23 -19.21
N ASN A 20 0.11 -3.54 -19.77
CA ASN A 20 0.34 -4.74 -20.56
C ASN A 20 0.22 -6.05 -19.76
N THR A 21 0.35 -5.99 -18.42
CA THR A 21 0.25 -7.18 -17.57
C THR A 21 -1.13 -7.83 -17.61
N ILE A 22 -2.17 -7.10 -18.03
CA ILE A 22 -3.54 -7.61 -18.14
C ILE A 22 -3.63 -8.84 -19.06
N PHE A 23 -2.69 -8.98 -19.99
CA PHE A 23 -2.64 -10.10 -20.94
C PHE A 23 -1.73 -11.25 -20.45
N ASN A 24 -1.09 -11.12 -19.29
CA ASN A 24 -0.26 -12.20 -18.74
C ASN A 24 -1.13 -13.33 -18.18
N SER A 25 -0.58 -14.55 -18.14
CA SER A 25 -1.24 -15.71 -17.54
C SER A 25 -0.88 -15.90 -16.06
N PHE A 26 -1.53 -16.84 -15.38
CA PHE A 26 -1.09 -17.30 -14.05
C PHE A 26 0.25 -18.03 -14.14
N HIS A 27 1.15 -17.77 -13.19
CA HIS A 27 2.49 -18.35 -13.16
C HIS A 27 2.89 -18.83 -11.76
N PHE A 28 3.69 -19.88 -11.70
CA PHE A 28 4.29 -20.40 -10.46
C PHE A 28 3.28 -20.56 -9.31
N ASP A 29 3.48 -19.84 -8.21
CA ASP A 29 2.63 -19.93 -7.01
C ASP A 29 1.19 -19.44 -7.25
N ASP A 30 0.90 -18.75 -8.34
CA ASP A 30 -0.48 -18.38 -8.69
C ASP A 30 -1.34 -19.62 -8.87
N ILE A 31 -0.77 -20.71 -9.43
CA ILE A 31 -1.46 -21.98 -9.61
C ILE A 31 -1.86 -22.52 -8.24
N HIS A 32 -0.90 -22.65 -7.33
CA HIS A 32 -1.14 -23.19 -5.99
C HIS A 32 -1.96 -22.27 -5.09
N SER A 33 -1.80 -20.94 -5.25
CA SER A 33 -2.44 -19.95 -4.38
C SER A 33 -3.84 -19.56 -4.83
N ILE A 34 -4.19 -19.76 -6.10
CA ILE A 34 -5.45 -19.32 -6.70
C ILE A 34 -6.20 -20.49 -7.33
N LEU A 35 -5.61 -21.16 -8.34
CA LEU A 35 -6.33 -22.15 -9.14
C LEU A 35 -6.66 -23.44 -8.35
N GLU A 36 -5.76 -23.89 -7.49
CA GLU A 36 -5.92 -25.10 -6.69
C GLU A 36 -6.65 -24.89 -5.36
N LYS A 37 -6.98 -23.63 -4.98
CA LYS A 37 -7.62 -23.33 -3.70
C LYS A 37 -9.15 -23.33 -3.83
N PRO A 38 -9.85 -24.34 -3.25
CA PRO A 38 -11.30 -24.43 -3.36
C PRO A 38 -12.05 -23.26 -2.71
N TRP A 39 -11.49 -22.66 -1.66
CA TRP A 39 -12.09 -21.54 -0.95
C TRP A 39 -12.05 -20.20 -1.70
N ILE A 40 -11.35 -20.10 -2.83
CA ILE A 40 -11.40 -18.92 -3.70
C ILE A 40 -12.66 -18.94 -4.59
N ARG A 41 -13.24 -20.10 -4.83
CA ARG A 41 -14.34 -20.30 -5.79
C ARG A 41 -15.72 -19.89 -5.30
N GLY A 42 -15.83 -19.22 -4.16
CA GLY A 42 -17.12 -18.76 -3.67
C GLY A 42 -17.08 -18.29 -2.21
N TRP A 43 -17.95 -17.35 -1.88
CA TRP A 43 -18.08 -16.78 -0.54
C TRP A 43 -18.58 -17.81 0.49
N ASP A 44 -19.30 -18.83 0.06
CA ASP A 44 -19.76 -19.97 0.88
C ASP A 44 -18.61 -20.84 1.40
N LYS A 45 -17.45 -20.78 0.78
CA LYS A 45 -16.25 -21.52 1.16
C LYS A 45 -15.38 -20.79 2.20
N ILE A 46 -15.62 -19.51 2.46
CA ILE A 46 -14.83 -18.72 3.42
C ILE A 46 -14.87 -19.29 4.85
N PRO A 47 -16.01 -19.75 5.41
CA PRO A 47 -16.00 -20.36 6.73
C PRO A 47 -15.06 -21.56 6.83
N GLN A 48 -15.02 -22.40 5.80
CA GLN A 48 -14.11 -23.55 5.72
C GLN A 48 -12.65 -23.11 5.70
N PHE A 49 -12.31 -22.04 4.96
CA PHE A 49 -10.98 -21.45 4.95
C PHE A 49 -10.56 -20.95 6.34
N ILE A 50 -11.45 -20.22 7.03
CA ILE A 50 -11.15 -19.68 8.37
C ILE A 50 -10.82 -20.81 9.36
N VAL A 51 -11.55 -21.91 9.29
CA VAL A 51 -11.37 -23.05 10.20
C VAL A 51 -10.11 -23.87 9.86
N SER A 52 -9.78 -24.01 8.57
CA SER A 52 -8.73 -24.95 8.12
C SER A 52 -7.34 -24.35 8.01
N VAL A 53 -7.20 -23.09 7.60
CA VAL A 53 -5.88 -22.55 7.22
C VAL A 53 -5.60 -21.17 7.81
N PHE A 54 -6.55 -20.27 7.85
CA PHE A 54 -6.44 -18.87 8.31
C PHE A 54 -5.12 -18.14 7.95
N GLN A 55 -4.55 -18.45 6.80
CA GLN A 55 -3.34 -17.77 6.32
C GLN A 55 -3.70 -16.64 5.36
N ARG A 56 -3.24 -15.42 5.67
CA ARG A 56 -3.43 -14.22 4.84
C ARG A 56 -4.87 -13.98 4.39
N PRO A 57 -5.83 -13.93 5.31
CA PRO A 57 -7.26 -13.92 4.97
C PRO A 57 -7.67 -12.75 4.07
N LEU A 58 -7.08 -11.56 4.22
CA LEU A 58 -7.41 -10.42 3.36
C LEU A 58 -6.94 -10.62 1.90
N VAL A 59 -5.85 -11.36 1.70
CA VAL A 59 -5.40 -11.72 0.35
C VAL A 59 -6.39 -12.69 -0.30
N ILE A 60 -6.80 -13.72 0.43
CA ILE A 60 -7.79 -14.69 -0.04
C ILE A 60 -9.12 -14.01 -0.35
N LEU A 61 -9.62 -13.14 0.53
CA LEU A 61 -10.83 -12.35 0.27
C LEU A 61 -10.72 -11.50 -0.99
N SER A 62 -9.55 -10.92 -1.25
CA SER A 62 -9.31 -10.16 -2.48
C SER A 62 -9.32 -11.03 -3.73
N PHE A 63 -8.88 -12.29 -3.63
CA PHE A 63 -8.97 -13.25 -4.74
C PHE A 63 -10.40 -13.76 -4.93
N ASN A 64 -11.16 -13.98 -3.85
CA ASN A 64 -12.59 -14.29 -3.93
C ASN A 64 -13.37 -13.20 -4.68
N LEU A 65 -13.03 -11.92 -4.43
CA LEU A 65 -13.64 -10.81 -5.15
C LEU A 65 -13.30 -10.86 -6.64
N ASN A 66 -12.05 -11.14 -7.01
CA ASN A 66 -11.67 -11.31 -8.41
C ASN A 66 -12.40 -12.50 -9.05
N TYR A 67 -12.47 -13.63 -8.36
CA TYR A 67 -13.21 -14.78 -8.85
C TYR A 67 -14.69 -14.47 -9.09
N ALA A 68 -15.33 -13.72 -8.20
CA ALA A 68 -16.71 -13.28 -8.37
C ALA A 68 -16.92 -12.34 -9.58
N ILE A 69 -15.87 -11.62 -10.01
CA ILE A 69 -15.92 -10.69 -11.14
C ILE A 69 -15.65 -11.40 -12.48
N SER A 70 -14.66 -12.28 -12.52
CA SER A 70 -14.13 -12.82 -13.77
C SER A 70 -13.76 -14.30 -13.68
N GLU A 71 -14.19 -15.01 -12.64
CA GLU A 71 -13.79 -16.40 -12.37
C GLU A 71 -12.27 -16.57 -12.43
N PHE A 72 -11.75 -17.39 -13.32
CA PHE A 72 -10.31 -17.58 -13.55
C PHE A 72 -9.77 -16.77 -14.74
N GLU A 73 -10.54 -15.82 -15.26
CA GLU A 73 -10.02 -14.88 -16.24
C GLU A 73 -9.03 -13.90 -15.58
N VAL A 74 -7.81 -13.91 -16.05
CA VAL A 74 -6.64 -13.30 -15.37
C VAL A 74 -6.70 -11.79 -15.29
N TRP A 75 -7.39 -11.14 -16.25
CA TRP A 75 -7.40 -9.69 -16.39
C TRP A 75 -7.80 -8.94 -15.11
N SER A 76 -8.81 -9.43 -14.39
CA SER A 76 -9.28 -8.75 -13.18
C SER A 76 -8.22 -8.79 -12.06
N TYR A 77 -7.49 -9.89 -11.95
CA TYR A 77 -6.43 -10.05 -10.95
C TYR A 77 -5.30 -9.05 -11.17
N HIS A 78 -4.89 -8.85 -12.42
CA HIS A 78 -3.87 -7.85 -12.77
C HIS A 78 -4.36 -6.43 -12.56
N VAL A 79 -5.60 -6.10 -12.98
CA VAL A 79 -6.19 -4.79 -12.75
C VAL A 79 -6.16 -4.43 -11.27
N PHE A 80 -6.52 -5.35 -10.37
CA PHE A 80 -6.47 -5.13 -8.93
C PHE A 80 -5.03 -4.88 -8.44
N ASN A 81 -4.05 -5.65 -8.90
CA ASN A 81 -2.66 -5.46 -8.52
C ASN A 81 -2.13 -4.08 -8.98
N VAL A 82 -2.45 -3.66 -10.21
CA VAL A 82 -2.10 -2.31 -10.71
C VAL A 82 -2.77 -1.22 -9.88
N CYS A 83 -4.07 -1.37 -9.56
CA CYS A 83 -4.78 -0.41 -8.70
C CYS A 83 -4.15 -0.34 -7.30
N PHE A 84 -3.83 -1.46 -6.68
CA PHE A 84 -3.16 -1.48 -5.38
C PHE A 84 -1.76 -0.85 -5.46
N HIS A 85 -1.02 -1.05 -6.55
CA HIS A 85 0.28 -0.41 -6.74
C HIS A 85 0.17 1.12 -6.90
N ILE A 86 -0.86 1.61 -7.58
CA ILE A 86 -1.19 3.04 -7.64
C ILE A 86 -1.43 3.58 -6.22
N ILE A 87 -2.27 2.89 -5.43
CA ILE A 87 -2.55 3.29 -4.04
C ILE A 87 -1.25 3.33 -3.22
N ALA A 88 -0.42 2.28 -3.28
CA ALA A 88 0.86 2.24 -2.58
C ALA A 88 1.77 3.40 -2.97
N SER A 89 1.88 3.70 -4.26
CA SER A 89 2.70 4.81 -4.78
C SER A 89 2.19 6.18 -4.33
N LEU A 90 0.87 6.37 -4.27
CA LEU A 90 0.26 7.59 -3.74
C LEU A 90 0.47 7.72 -2.22
N LEU A 91 0.53 6.61 -1.49
CA LEU A 91 0.86 6.61 -0.06
C LEU A 91 2.33 6.97 0.16
N VAL A 92 3.26 6.48 -0.67
CA VAL A 92 4.67 6.91 -0.63
C VAL A 92 4.77 8.43 -0.85
N PHE A 93 4.09 8.94 -1.89
CA PHE A 93 4.01 10.38 -2.13
C PHE A 93 3.57 11.16 -0.88
N LYS A 94 2.48 10.70 -0.25
CA LYS A 94 1.92 11.35 0.94
C LYS A 94 2.85 11.24 2.16
N LEU A 95 3.49 10.09 2.36
CA LEU A 95 4.43 9.89 3.46
C LEU A 95 5.62 10.85 3.35
N VAL A 96 6.24 10.96 2.17
CA VAL A 96 7.36 11.88 1.96
C VAL A 96 6.94 13.33 2.14
N GLN A 97 5.72 13.71 1.72
CA GLN A 97 5.18 15.06 2.03
C GLN A 97 5.11 15.34 3.53
N GLN A 98 4.68 14.35 4.32
CA GLN A 98 4.61 14.50 5.78
C GLN A 98 6.01 14.59 6.41
N ILE A 99 6.95 13.76 5.98
CA ILE A 99 8.34 13.80 6.44
C ILE A 99 8.94 15.18 6.18
N MET A 100 8.78 15.72 4.99
CA MET A 100 9.28 17.07 4.64
C MET A 100 8.63 18.16 5.47
N PHE A 101 7.35 18.02 5.78
CA PHE A 101 6.66 18.95 6.67
C PHE A 101 7.26 18.96 8.08
N PHE A 102 7.58 17.78 8.65
CA PHE A 102 8.22 17.67 9.96
C PHE A 102 9.66 18.20 9.95
N LEU A 103 10.38 18.05 8.86
CA LEU A 103 11.74 18.59 8.70
C LEU A 103 11.74 20.11 8.47
N LYS A 104 10.57 20.77 8.44
CA LYS A 104 10.44 22.19 8.07
C LYS A 104 11.10 22.53 6.72
N ASP A 105 11.25 21.53 5.87
CA ASP A 105 11.83 21.71 4.55
C ASP A 105 10.80 22.34 3.60
N LEU A 106 10.99 23.62 3.34
CA LEU A 106 10.17 24.41 2.41
C LEU A 106 10.55 24.16 0.94
N SER A 107 11.50 23.30 0.65
CA SER A 107 11.96 23.02 -0.72
C SER A 107 10.85 22.53 -1.63
N ALA A 108 9.82 21.86 -1.08
CA ALA A 108 8.63 21.48 -1.83
C ALA A 108 7.89 22.66 -2.48
N LYS A 109 8.02 23.89 -1.93
CA LYS A 109 7.45 25.11 -2.52
C LYS A 109 8.33 25.72 -3.61
N LYS A 110 9.61 25.34 -3.66
CA LYS A 110 10.61 25.91 -4.56
C LYS A 110 10.58 25.30 -5.95
N TYR A 111 10.12 24.05 -6.09
CA TYR A 111 10.12 23.33 -7.33
C TYR A 111 8.69 23.09 -7.86
N PRO A 112 8.50 23.00 -9.18
CA PRO A 112 7.23 22.59 -9.75
C PRO A 112 6.77 21.24 -9.17
N PRO A 113 5.46 20.97 -9.06
CA PRO A 113 4.92 19.77 -8.40
C PRO A 113 5.51 18.45 -8.92
N LEU A 114 5.81 18.37 -10.22
CA LEU A 114 6.41 17.19 -10.87
C LEU A 114 7.92 17.02 -10.58
N PHE A 115 8.58 18.02 -10.03
CA PHE A 115 9.99 17.97 -9.61
C PHE A 115 10.15 18.04 -8.09
N SER A 116 9.06 17.86 -7.35
CA SER A 116 9.11 17.83 -5.90
C SER A 116 9.64 16.48 -5.40
N TRP A 117 10.37 16.49 -4.29
CA TRP A 117 10.90 15.27 -3.67
C TRP A 117 9.84 14.18 -3.42
N PRO A 118 8.61 14.51 -2.93
CA PRO A 118 7.55 13.53 -2.79
C PRO A 118 7.19 12.84 -4.11
N TYR A 119 7.17 13.60 -5.22
CA TYR A 119 6.85 13.04 -6.53
C TYR A 119 7.97 12.14 -7.04
N ILE A 120 9.23 12.60 -6.92
CA ILE A 120 10.40 11.81 -7.36
C ILE A 120 10.47 10.49 -6.57
N ALA A 121 10.32 10.55 -5.24
CA ALA A 121 10.33 9.35 -4.40
C ALA A 121 9.22 8.36 -4.79
N ALA A 122 8.01 8.86 -5.01
CA ALA A 122 6.89 8.03 -5.45
C ALA A 122 7.11 7.45 -6.85
N LEU A 123 7.71 8.21 -7.76
CA LEU A 123 8.03 7.76 -9.12
C LEU A 123 9.11 6.66 -9.09
N VAL A 124 10.17 6.85 -8.30
CA VAL A 124 11.22 5.84 -8.10
C VAL A 124 10.62 4.55 -7.53
N PHE A 125 9.78 4.65 -6.50
CA PHE A 125 9.08 3.49 -5.95
C PHE A 125 8.19 2.81 -6.99
N ALA A 126 7.40 3.58 -7.73
CA ALA A 126 6.43 3.06 -8.69
C ALA A 126 7.09 2.32 -9.86
N LEU A 127 8.24 2.85 -10.35
CA LEU A 127 8.91 2.35 -11.55
C LEU A 127 10.15 1.49 -11.24
N HIS A 128 10.43 1.24 -9.96
CA HIS A 128 11.59 0.44 -9.59
C HIS A 128 11.47 -0.98 -10.17
N PRO A 129 12.51 -1.55 -10.78
CA PRO A 129 12.44 -2.90 -11.37
C PRO A 129 11.95 -3.98 -10.41
N LEU A 130 12.28 -3.90 -9.12
CA LEU A 130 11.77 -4.84 -8.10
C LEU A 130 10.26 -4.75 -7.88
N SER A 131 9.64 -3.61 -8.18
CA SER A 131 8.17 -3.45 -8.09
C SER A 131 7.44 -4.27 -9.15
N THR A 132 8.10 -4.59 -10.27
CA THR A 132 7.55 -5.45 -11.32
C THR A 132 7.10 -6.80 -10.75
N GLN A 133 7.92 -7.45 -9.93
CA GLN A 133 7.54 -8.71 -9.29
C GLN A 133 6.26 -8.57 -8.46
N SER A 134 6.13 -7.50 -7.70
CA SER A 134 4.95 -7.29 -6.85
C SER A 134 3.68 -7.00 -7.65
N VAL A 135 3.78 -6.38 -8.82
CA VAL A 135 2.64 -5.96 -9.64
C VAL A 135 2.21 -7.03 -10.62
N THR A 136 3.18 -7.63 -11.34
CA THR A 136 2.88 -8.59 -12.42
C THR A 136 2.63 -10.00 -11.91
N TYR A 137 3.18 -10.37 -10.76
CA TYR A 137 3.00 -11.66 -10.13
C TYR A 137 1.81 -11.62 -9.15
N ILE A 138 0.72 -12.29 -9.49
CA ILE A 138 -0.57 -12.14 -8.81
C ILE A 138 -0.48 -12.55 -7.34
N SER A 139 0.20 -13.65 -7.01
CA SER A 139 0.39 -14.12 -5.63
C SER A 139 1.18 -13.14 -4.76
N SER A 140 1.98 -12.26 -5.36
CA SER A 140 2.69 -11.17 -4.66
C SER A 140 1.76 -10.05 -4.17
N ARG A 141 0.46 -10.13 -4.44
CA ARG A 141 -0.57 -9.22 -3.89
C ARG A 141 -0.45 -9.05 -2.37
N SER A 142 -0.08 -10.10 -1.66
CA SER A 142 0.17 -10.05 -0.22
C SER A 142 1.19 -8.96 0.15
N SER A 143 2.23 -8.76 -0.66
CA SER A 143 3.25 -7.74 -0.45
C SER A 143 2.72 -6.33 -0.70
N ILE A 144 1.92 -6.13 -1.77
CA ILE A 144 1.34 -4.83 -2.09
C ILE A 144 0.35 -4.41 -1.00
N LEU A 145 -0.54 -5.31 -0.59
CA LEU A 145 -1.51 -5.04 0.48
C LEU A 145 -0.82 -4.74 1.80
N ALA A 146 0.19 -5.53 2.19
CA ALA A 146 0.99 -5.26 3.38
C ALA A 146 1.66 -3.88 3.31
N THR A 147 2.21 -3.49 2.14
CA THR A 147 2.80 -2.17 1.91
C THR A 147 1.77 -1.05 2.08
N ILE A 148 0.56 -1.22 1.53
CA ILE A 148 -0.54 -0.24 1.69
C ILE A 148 -0.86 -0.05 3.18
N PHE A 149 -1.04 -1.12 3.93
CA PHE A 149 -1.38 -1.05 5.35
C PHE A 149 -0.22 -0.50 6.18
N TYR A 150 1.02 -0.89 5.85
CA TYR A 150 2.22 -0.38 6.50
C TYR A 150 2.36 1.14 6.34
N LEU A 151 2.28 1.63 5.11
CA LEU A 151 2.37 3.06 4.79
C LEU A 151 1.20 3.84 5.40
N SER A 152 -0.02 3.27 5.38
CA SER A 152 -1.21 3.88 5.99
C SER A 152 -1.03 4.02 7.50
N GLY A 153 -0.50 2.99 8.18
CA GLY A 153 -0.18 3.01 9.60
C GLY A 153 0.83 4.10 9.93
N LEU A 154 1.95 4.19 9.18
CA LEU A 154 2.95 5.26 9.31
C LEU A 154 2.33 6.65 9.13
N ILE A 155 1.58 6.86 8.06
CA ILE A 155 0.96 8.15 7.72
C ILE A 155 0.03 8.62 8.84
N LEU A 156 -0.80 7.72 9.36
CA LEU A 156 -1.72 8.08 10.45
C LEU A 156 -0.97 8.38 11.74
N PHE A 157 0.04 7.59 12.07
CA PHE A 157 0.89 7.85 13.23
C PHE A 157 1.51 9.25 13.19
N PHE A 158 2.15 9.61 12.07
CA PHE A 158 2.69 10.94 11.86
C PHE A 158 1.62 12.03 12.00
N LYS A 159 0.44 11.81 11.41
CA LYS A 159 -0.64 12.77 11.49
C LYS A 159 -1.11 12.97 12.93
N GLY A 160 -1.19 11.90 13.72
CA GLY A 160 -1.54 11.97 15.13
C GLY A 160 -0.56 12.83 15.93
N PHE A 161 0.74 12.71 15.68
CA PHE A 161 1.73 13.58 16.31
C PHE A 161 1.67 15.02 15.82
N GLY A 162 1.43 15.25 14.53
CA GLY A 162 1.24 16.59 13.98
C GLY A 162 0.05 17.31 14.63
N GLU A 163 -1.07 16.64 14.79
CA GLU A 163 -2.24 17.19 15.49
C GLU A 163 -1.94 17.55 16.94
N ARG A 164 -1.22 16.70 17.68
CA ARG A 164 -0.78 17.00 19.06
C ARG A 164 0.15 18.20 19.12
N LYS A 165 1.12 18.29 18.23
CA LYS A 165 2.17 19.31 18.27
C LYS A 165 1.67 20.68 17.82
N PHE A 166 0.88 20.74 16.75
CA PHE A 166 0.52 21.99 16.08
C PHE A 166 -0.90 22.46 16.39
N ASN A 167 -1.87 21.53 16.52
CA ASN A 167 -3.29 21.85 16.68
C ASN A 167 -3.80 21.64 18.12
N LYS A 168 -2.95 21.19 19.05
CA LYS A 168 -3.30 20.85 20.45
C LYS A 168 -4.44 19.80 20.54
N ASN A 169 -4.72 19.10 19.46
CA ASN A 169 -5.71 18.01 19.44
C ASN A 169 -5.02 16.73 19.93
N PRO A 170 -5.64 15.92 20.81
CA PRO A 170 -5.00 14.72 21.37
C PRO A 170 -4.58 13.68 20.33
N GLY A 171 -5.10 13.72 19.11
CA GLY A 171 -4.66 12.86 18.00
C GLY A 171 -5.01 11.38 18.15
N HIS A 172 -5.80 11.00 19.17
CA HIS A 172 -6.08 9.58 19.47
C HIS A 172 -6.69 8.81 18.31
N ILE A 173 -7.58 9.43 17.54
CA ILE A 173 -8.23 8.78 16.38
C ILE A 173 -7.20 8.30 15.35
N TYR A 174 -6.11 9.03 15.17
CA TYR A 174 -5.06 8.66 14.22
C TYR A 174 -4.17 7.52 14.75
N PHE A 175 -3.93 7.46 16.06
CA PHE A 175 -3.22 6.34 16.66
C PHE A 175 -4.05 5.05 16.61
N PHE A 176 -5.35 5.14 16.89
CA PHE A 176 -6.27 4.01 16.68
C PHE A 176 -6.28 3.55 15.22
N GLY A 177 -6.34 4.49 14.27
CA GLY A 177 -6.25 4.17 12.86
C GLY A 177 -4.92 3.50 12.47
N SER A 178 -3.79 3.94 13.04
CA SER A 178 -2.49 3.30 12.83
C SER A 178 -2.49 1.85 13.35
N THR A 179 -3.01 1.62 14.56
CA THR A 179 -3.15 0.28 15.13
C THR A 179 -4.09 -0.60 14.29
N PHE A 180 -5.19 -0.04 13.80
CA PHE A 180 -6.12 -0.75 12.90
C PHE A 180 -5.41 -1.23 11.63
N PHE A 181 -4.63 -0.37 10.98
CA PHE A 181 -3.87 -0.78 9.80
C PHE A 181 -2.74 -1.76 10.11
N PHE A 182 -2.14 -1.69 11.30
CA PHE A 182 -1.21 -2.72 11.76
C PHE A 182 -1.87 -4.11 11.83
N VAL A 183 -3.06 -4.19 12.41
CA VAL A 183 -3.84 -5.44 12.48
C VAL A 183 -4.21 -5.94 11.09
N LEU A 184 -4.76 -5.07 10.21
CA LEU A 184 -5.07 -5.44 8.83
C LEU A 184 -3.83 -5.93 8.07
N GLY A 185 -2.69 -5.30 8.27
CA GLY A 185 -1.44 -5.72 7.65
C GLY A 185 -1.00 -7.11 8.12
N GLY A 186 -1.20 -7.45 9.40
CA GLY A 186 -0.96 -8.79 9.95
C GLY A 186 -1.80 -9.88 9.28
N LEU A 187 -2.98 -9.51 8.78
CA LEU A 187 -3.85 -10.40 8.02
C LEU A 187 -3.46 -10.52 6.53
N THR A 188 -2.35 -9.90 6.11
CA THR A 188 -1.85 -9.98 4.73
C THR A 188 -0.46 -10.60 4.62
N LYS A 189 0.51 -10.13 5.42
CA LYS A 189 1.89 -10.63 5.38
C LYS A 189 2.64 -10.28 6.67
N GLU A 190 3.53 -11.17 7.07
CA GLU A 190 4.25 -11.12 8.35
C GLU A 190 5.17 -9.91 8.49
N ILE A 191 5.61 -9.30 7.38
CA ILE A 191 6.49 -8.11 7.34
C ILE A 191 5.95 -6.93 8.18
N ILE A 192 4.64 -6.87 8.40
CA ILE A 192 4.00 -5.80 9.17
C ILE A 192 4.50 -5.73 10.62
N VAL A 193 5.02 -6.84 11.17
CA VAL A 193 5.58 -6.90 12.53
C VAL A 193 6.73 -5.90 12.73
N THR A 194 7.37 -5.46 11.66
CA THR A 194 8.41 -4.42 11.71
C THR A 194 7.85 -3.01 11.89
N LEU A 195 6.53 -2.80 11.69
CA LEU A 195 5.93 -1.47 11.79
C LEU A 195 6.14 -0.80 13.15
N PRO A 196 5.94 -1.44 14.32
CA PRO A 196 6.20 -0.81 15.61
C PRO A 196 7.64 -0.31 15.74
N ALA A 197 8.63 -1.07 15.27
CA ALA A 197 10.03 -0.65 15.27
C ALA A 197 10.25 0.58 14.36
N ALA A 198 9.65 0.59 13.18
CA ALA A 198 9.69 1.74 12.29
C ALA A 198 9.04 2.99 12.94
N LEU A 199 7.86 2.84 13.57
CA LEU A 199 7.18 3.92 14.28
C LEU A 199 8.06 4.49 15.41
N PHE A 200 8.73 3.62 16.17
CA PHE A 200 9.68 4.02 17.22
C PHE A 200 10.85 4.82 16.64
N LEU A 201 11.50 4.33 15.58
CA LEU A 201 12.61 5.01 14.93
C LEU A 201 12.20 6.38 14.37
N PHE A 202 11.05 6.45 13.72
CA PHE A 202 10.52 7.71 13.22
C PHE A 202 10.20 8.70 14.36
N HIS A 203 9.57 8.22 15.45
CA HIS A 203 9.33 9.04 16.62
C HIS A 203 10.63 9.61 17.18
N TYR A 204 11.64 8.78 17.36
CA TYR A 204 12.94 9.17 17.89
C TYR A 204 13.63 10.23 17.01
N TYR A 205 13.70 10.00 15.68
CA TYR A 205 14.46 10.87 14.80
C TYR A 205 13.75 12.17 14.44
N PHE A 206 12.44 12.16 14.26
CA PHE A 206 11.70 13.30 13.71
C PHE A 206 10.88 14.05 14.75
N ILE A 207 10.60 13.46 15.89
CA ILE A 207 9.72 14.06 16.90
C ILE A 207 10.49 14.38 18.18
N SER A 208 11.23 13.41 18.71
CA SER A 208 11.90 13.56 20.01
C SER A 208 13.10 14.52 19.97
N ARG A 209 13.82 14.60 18.85
CA ARG A 209 14.97 15.52 18.69
C ARG A 209 14.60 17.00 18.58
N GLU A 210 13.36 17.33 18.34
CA GLU A 210 12.88 18.72 18.23
C GLU A 210 12.22 19.24 19.53
N SER A 211 12.11 18.44 20.58
CA SER A 211 11.75 18.93 21.92
C SER A 211 13.01 19.43 22.61
N PRO A 212 13.16 20.76 22.87
CA PRO A 212 14.24 21.30 23.69
C PRO A 212 14.16 20.77 25.11
#